data_eafc0c2141d6e1012a178a3ee495d050
#
_entry.id   eafc0c2141d6e1012a178a3ee495d050
#
_cell.length_a   1.000
_cell.length_b   1.000
_cell.length_c   1.000
_cell.angle_alpha   90.00
_cell.angle_beta   90.00
_cell.angle_gamma   90.00
#
_symmetry.space_group_name_H-M   'P 1'
#
loop_
_entity.id
_entity.type
_entity.pdbx_description
1 polymer ?
#
loop_
_entity_poly.entity_id
_entity_poly.type
_entity_poly.pdbx_seq_one_letter_code
_entity_poly.pdbx_strand_id
1 'polypeptide(L)'
;MNRCGFLGYRPAERMKNLYWYAKEKLEALYEQIREESRHTLLNGGCPDDFLLHPEDDTRMSVTLLFRIPAEISRRIEEMLRQLASYCPGLYVYPPSDMHVTVLDILRGRPGLQKPEHAEADGYIECIRSALNGSPPFRVLFRGVTVSDSALLVCGYYEEPLVRIRHVIRSGLRKAGLLLEERYETYSCHITVARFPVRITDPKAFLALTERYREANFGSCVIRELEYTYHNWYDSRKETLSRFCLPS
;
A
#
# COMPACT_ATOMS: atom_id res chain seq x y z
N MET A 1 -19.21 -58.09 -4.72
CA MET A 1 -18.64 -57.25 -5.80
C MET A 1 -18.88 -55.79 -5.48
N ASN A 2 -17.91 -55.17 -4.82
CA ASN A 2 -17.97 -53.76 -4.42
C ASN A 2 -17.32 -52.93 -5.51
N ARG A 3 -18.05 -52.00 -6.08
CA ARG A 3 -17.46 -50.92 -6.89
C ARG A 3 -17.43 -49.62 -6.06
N CYS A 4 -16.25 -49.26 -5.59
CA CYS A 4 -15.94 -47.94 -5.08
C CYS A 4 -15.97 -46.94 -6.25
N GLY A 5 -16.92 -45.98 -6.20
CA GLY A 5 -16.92 -44.83 -7.09
C GLY A 5 -15.86 -43.83 -6.62
N PHE A 6 -14.81 -43.60 -7.40
CA PHE A 6 -13.89 -42.50 -7.26
C PHE A 6 -14.61 -41.21 -7.59
N LEU A 7 -14.91 -40.38 -6.60
CA LEU A 7 -15.29 -39.00 -6.76
C LEU A 7 -14.06 -38.24 -7.28
N GLY A 8 -14.14 -37.85 -8.55
CA GLY A 8 -13.12 -37.06 -9.22
C GLY A 8 -12.90 -35.72 -8.53
N TYR A 9 -11.73 -35.57 -7.95
CA TYR A 9 -11.22 -34.31 -7.41
C TYR A 9 -11.00 -33.33 -8.57
N ARG A 10 -11.80 -32.25 -8.65
CA ARG A 10 -11.59 -31.15 -9.59
C ARG A 10 -10.75 -30.05 -8.89
N PRO A 11 -9.43 -29.94 -9.17
CA PRO A 11 -8.57 -28.96 -8.51
C PRO A 11 -8.84 -27.51 -8.91
N ALA A 12 -9.47 -27.28 -10.07
CA ALA A 12 -9.54 -25.94 -10.69
C ALA A 12 -10.53 -24.95 -10.05
N GLU A 13 -11.59 -25.42 -9.42
CA GLU A 13 -12.61 -24.52 -8.84
C GLU A 13 -12.25 -24.06 -7.41
N ARG A 14 -11.51 -24.88 -6.66
CA ARG A 14 -11.03 -24.51 -5.33
C ARG A 14 -9.89 -23.50 -5.36
N MET A 15 -9.15 -23.39 -6.48
CA MET A 15 -8.04 -22.47 -6.65
C MET A 15 -8.46 -21.02 -6.89
N LYS A 16 -9.68 -20.72 -7.37
CA LYS A 16 -10.13 -19.35 -7.64
C LYS A 16 -10.37 -18.51 -6.39
N ASN A 17 -10.63 -19.10 -5.23
CA ASN A 17 -10.90 -18.40 -3.97
C ASN A 17 -9.74 -18.41 -2.94
N LEU A 18 -8.65 -19.15 -3.22
CA LEU A 18 -7.51 -19.28 -2.30
C LEU A 18 -6.38 -18.29 -2.56
N TYR A 19 -6.44 -17.52 -3.67
CA TYR A 19 -5.32 -16.67 -4.07
C TYR A 19 -5.15 -15.40 -3.25
N TRP A 20 -6.24 -14.85 -2.70
CA TRP A 20 -6.16 -13.57 -2.00
C TRP A 20 -6.45 -13.76 -0.53
N TYR A 21 -5.41 -13.57 0.29
CA TYR A 21 -5.54 -13.68 1.73
C TYR A 21 -6.53 -12.62 2.27
N ALA A 22 -7.49 -13.11 3.07
CA ALA A 22 -8.49 -12.26 3.73
C ALA A 22 -9.16 -11.21 2.81
N LYS A 23 -9.46 -11.59 1.56
CA LYS A 23 -10.03 -10.68 0.55
C LYS A 23 -11.25 -9.93 1.08
N GLU A 24 -12.19 -10.63 1.71
CA GLU A 24 -13.41 -10.03 2.27
C GLU A 24 -13.09 -9.02 3.39
N LYS A 25 -12.06 -9.29 4.20
CA LYS A 25 -11.58 -8.36 5.23
C LYS A 25 -10.97 -7.10 4.61
N LEU A 26 -10.25 -7.22 3.50
CA LEU A 26 -9.69 -6.08 2.77
C LEU A 26 -10.79 -5.28 2.08
N GLU A 27 -11.77 -5.92 1.47
CA GLU A 27 -12.94 -5.27 0.87
C GLU A 27 -13.71 -4.49 1.93
N ALA A 28 -13.96 -5.10 3.10
CA ALA A 28 -14.61 -4.43 4.22
C ALA A 28 -13.81 -3.21 4.73
N LEU A 29 -12.48 -3.33 4.82
CA LEU A 29 -11.62 -2.20 5.21
C LEU A 29 -11.72 -1.04 4.20
N TYR A 30 -11.62 -1.33 2.91
CA TYR A 30 -11.68 -0.29 1.87
C TYR A 30 -13.04 0.38 1.81
N GLU A 31 -14.11 -0.38 2.06
CA GLU A 31 -15.45 0.19 2.19
C GLU A 31 -15.59 1.04 3.45
N GLN A 32 -15.08 0.57 4.58
CA GLN A 32 -15.07 1.34 5.82
C GLN A 32 -14.34 2.69 5.65
N ILE A 33 -13.15 2.70 5.01
CA ILE A 33 -12.41 3.93 4.71
C ILE A 33 -13.31 4.90 3.92
N ARG A 34 -14.00 4.42 2.90
CA ARG A 34 -14.91 5.20 2.06
C ARG A 34 -16.05 5.81 2.85
N GLU A 35 -16.74 4.98 3.64
CA GLU A 35 -17.93 5.42 4.39
C GLU A 35 -17.55 6.41 5.50
N GLU A 36 -16.49 6.14 6.26
CA GLU A 36 -16.01 7.05 7.31
C GLU A 36 -15.59 8.41 6.74
N SER A 37 -14.99 8.44 5.55
CA SER A 37 -14.53 9.67 4.90
C SER A 37 -15.63 10.41 4.12
N ARG A 38 -16.78 9.79 3.89
CA ARG A 38 -17.84 10.33 3.04
C ARG A 38 -18.29 11.72 3.42
N HIS A 39 -18.54 11.94 4.72
CA HIS A 39 -19.00 13.25 5.20
C HIS A 39 -17.92 14.33 4.98
N THR A 40 -16.67 14.04 5.32
CA THR A 40 -15.54 14.96 5.13
C THR A 40 -15.34 15.28 3.64
N LEU A 41 -15.41 14.26 2.79
CA LEU A 41 -15.26 14.44 1.33
C LEU A 41 -16.37 15.28 0.72
N LEU A 42 -17.62 15.13 1.15
CA LEU A 42 -18.75 15.97 0.70
C LEU A 42 -18.57 17.44 1.09
N ASN A 43 -17.74 17.73 2.08
CA ASN A 43 -17.33 19.08 2.50
C ASN A 43 -15.98 19.52 1.90
N GLY A 44 -15.50 18.83 0.86
CA GLY A 44 -14.29 19.17 0.12
C GLY A 44 -13.02 18.43 0.56
N GLY A 45 -13.11 17.45 1.46
CA GLY A 45 -11.97 16.70 1.96
C GLY A 45 -11.12 17.45 2.98
N CYS A 46 -10.05 16.83 3.43
CA CYS A 46 -9.01 17.42 4.28
C CYS A 46 -7.80 17.78 3.44
N PRO A 47 -7.56 19.06 3.14
CA PRO A 47 -6.35 19.48 2.45
C PRO A 47 -5.09 19.13 3.24
N ASP A 48 -4.00 18.86 2.50
CA ASP A 48 -2.67 18.73 3.06
C ASP A 48 -1.83 19.96 2.64
N ASP A 49 -1.77 20.96 3.53
CA ASP A 49 -1.14 22.25 3.26
C ASP A 49 0.36 22.13 2.95
N PHE A 50 1.04 21.09 3.42
CA PHE A 50 2.44 20.83 3.06
C PHE A 50 2.65 20.52 1.58
N LEU A 51 1.59 20.21 0.83
CA LEU A 51 1.70 20.05 -0.63
C LEU A 51 1.80 21.42 -1.35
N LEU A 52 1.35 22.49 -0.70
CA LEU A 52 1.49 23.88 -1.19
C LEU A 52 2.83 24.49 -0.74
N HIS A 53 3.38 24.01 0.38
CA HIS A 53 4.62 24.50 1.01
C HIS A 53 5.53 23.31 1.34
N PRO A 54 6.04 22.56 0.31
CA PRO A 54 6.81 21.33 0.52
C PRO A 54 8.15 21.58 1.21
N GLU A 55 8.65 22.80 1.22
CA GLU A 55 9.84 23.25 1.95
C GLU A 55 9.65 23.17 3.47
N ASP A 56 8.45 23.34 3.97
CA ASP A 56 8.10 23.31 5.39
C ASP A 56 7.88 21.87 5.90
N ASP A 57 7.74 20.89 4.99
CA ASP A 57 7.51 19.49 5.38
C ASP A 57 8.82 18.79 5.74
N THR A 58 9.04 18.67 7.02
CA THR A 58 10.19 17.93 7.60
C THR A 58 9.85 16.53 8.09
N ARG A 59 8.64 16.05 7.78
CA ARG A 59 8.20 14.70 8.16
C ARG A 59 8.97 13.64 7.38
N MET A 60 9.67 12.79 8.11
CA MET A 60 10.39 11.64 7.57
C MET A 60 9.88 10.35 8.23
N SER A 61 9.94 9.25 7.53
CA SER A 61 9.55 7.90 7.99
C SER A 61 10.56 6.86 7.57
N VAL A 62 10.50 5.70 8.20
CA VAL A 62 11.26 4.52 7.77
C VAL A 62 10.26 3.39 7.51
N THR A 63 10.23 2.91 6.28
CA THR A 63 9.20 1.99 5.82
C THR A 63 9.82 0.83 5.06
N LEU A 64 9.29 -0.37 5.26
CA LEU A 64 9.48 -1.48 4.33
C LEU A 64 8.36 -1.41 3.30
N LEU A 65 8.71 -1.37 2.02
CA LEU A 65 7.75 -1.17 0.94
C LEU A 65 8.13 -1.99 -0.31
N PHE A 66 7.25 -2.03 -1.30
CA PHE A 66 7.59 -2.46 -2.66
C PHE A 66 7.08 -1.47 -3.70
N ARG A 67 7.80 -1.39 -4.82
CA ARG A 67 7.48 -0.50 -5.94
C ARG A 67 6.49 -1.14 -6.89
N ILE A 68 5.77 -0.29 -7.62
CA ILE A 68 4.73 -0.69 -8.56
C ILE A 68 5.33 -0.83 -9.96
N PRO A 69 5.06 -1.94 -10.68
CA PRO A 69 5.50 -2.08 -12.08
C PRO A 69 4.90 -1.01 -12.99
N ALA A 70 5.68 -0.57 -13.97
CA ALA A 70 5.31 0.49 -14.92
C ALA A 70 3.98 0.23 -15.67
N GLU A 71 3.63 -1.03 -15.89
CA GLU A 71 2.36 -1.39 -16.54
C GLU A 71 1.16 -1.02 -15.67
N ILE A 72 1.26 -1.24 -14.35
CA ILE A 72 0.21 -0.91 -13.39
C ILE A 72 0.14 0.61 -13.20
N SER A 73 1.28 1.28 -12.99
CA SER A 73 1.31 2.73 -12.80
C SER A 73 0.74 3.49 -14.00
N ARG A 74 1.00 3.06 -15.24
CA ARG A 74 0.39 3.66 -16.45
C ARG A 74 -1.14 3.59 -16.46
N ARG A 75 -1.74 2.48 -16.04
CA ARG A 75 -3.20 2.35 -15.94
C ARG A 75 -3.78 3.26 -14.85
N ILE A 76 -3.04 3.42 -13.74
CA ILE A 76 -3.39 4.36 -12.68
C ILE A 76 -3.31 5.81 -13.18
N GLU A 77 -2.25 6.17 -13.89
CA GLU A 77 -2.09 7.51 -14.48
C GLU A 77 -3.21 7.87 -15.47
N GLU A 78 -3.70 6.88 -16.24
CA GLU A 78 -4.81 7.10 -17.16
C GLU A 78 -6.11 7.45 -16.41
N MET A 79 -6.39 6.77 -15.30
CA MET A 79 -7.48 7.11 -14.41
C MET A 79 -7.27 8.50 -13.79
N LEU A 80 -6.08 8.80 -13.30
CA LEU A 80 -5.77 10.06 -12.63
C LEU A 80 -5.92 11.28 -13.56
N ARG A 81 -5.57 11.14 -14.84
CA ARG A 81 -5.79 12.19 -15.86
C ARG A 81 -7.27 12.54 -16.00
N GLN A 82 -8.17 11.57 -15.90
CA GLN A 82 -9.62 11.83 -15.92
C GLN A 82 -10.08 12.50 -14.63
N LEU A 83 -9.56 12.09 -13.47
CA LEU A 83 -9.89 12.69 -12.17
C LEU A 83 -9.39 14.13 -12.04
N ALA A 84 -8.20 14.43 -12.54
CA ALA A 84 -7.61 15.75 -12.48
C ALA A 84 -8.44 16.84 -13.20
N SER A 85 -9.23 16.47 -14.21
CA SER A 85 -10.14 17.40 -14.88
C SER A 85 -11.29 17.89 -13.99
N TYR A 86 -11.66 17.12 -12.96
CA TYR A 86 -12.72 17.46 -11.99
C TYR A 86 -12.19 17.99 -10.66
N CYS A 87 -10.91 17.86 -10.43
CA CYS A 87 -10.25 18.35 -9.21
C CYS A 87 -8.95 19.09 -9.59
N PRO A 88 -9.04 20.33 -10.08
CA PRO A 88 -7.86 21.12 -10.39
C PRO A 88 -6.97 21.28 -9.15
N GLY A 89 -5.67 21.06 -9.32
CA GLY A 89 -4.70 21.13 -8.23
C GLY A 89 -4.52 19.83 -7.45
N LEU A 90 -5.14 18.72 -7.87
CA LEU A 90 -4.88 17.39 -7.29
C LEU A 90 -3.38 17.06 -7.36
N TYR A 91 -2.76 16.77 -6.21
CA TYR A 91 -1.40 16.25 -6.21
C TYR A 91 -1.43 14.78 -6.63
N VAL A 92 -0.84 14.50 -7.79
CA VAL A 92 -0.73 13.15 -8.35
C VAL A 92 0.66 12.62 -8.07
N TYR A 93 0.76 11.43 -7.48
CA TYR A 93 2.04 10.77 -7.25
C TYR A 93 2.67 10.37 -8.59
N PRO A 94 3.92 10.76 -8.87
CA PRO A 94 4.64 10.21 -10.02
C PRO A 94 4.86 8.69 -9.84
N PRO A 95 4.98 7.92 -10.94
CA PRO A 95 5.19 6.47 -10.87
C PRO A 95 6.33 6.02 -9.96
N SER A 96 7.41 6.81 -9.89
CA SER A 96 8.58 6.55 -9.02
C SER A 96 8.27 6.59 -7.54
N ASP A 97 7.19 7.27 -7.15
CA ASP A 97 6.82 7.50 -5.75
C ASP A 97 5.64 6.61 -5.34
N MET A 98 4.96 5.99 -6.34
CA MET A 98 3.90 5.02 -6.07
C MET A 98 4.48 3.75 -5.47
N HIS A 99 4.00 3.36 -4.31
CA HIS A 99 4.45 2.18 -3.58
C HIS A 99 3.33 1.58 -2.73
N VAL A 100 3.57 0.37 -2.25
CA VAL A 100 2.76 -0.25 -1.19
C VAL A 100 3.61 -0.39 0.06
N THR A 101 3.12 0.09 1.16
CA THR A 101 3.70 -0.13 2.48
C THR A 101 3.50 -1.59 2.90
N VAL A 102 4.61 -2.30 3.10
CA VAL A 102 4.63 -3.60 3.75
C VAL A 102 4.51 -3.42 5.26
N LEU A 103 5.33 -2.52 5.81
CA LEU A 103 5.35 -2.23 7.24
C LEU A 103 5.89 -0.82 7.50
N ASP A 104 5.16 0.00 8.26
CA ASP A 104 5.69 1.24 8.83
C ASP A 104 6.59 0.88 10.02
N ILE A 105 7.91 1.04 9.86
CA ILE A 105 8.87 0.69 10.92
C ILE A 105 9.03 1.84 11.91
N LEU A 106 9.37 3.04 11.40
CA LEU A 106 9.37 4.26 12.19
C LEU A 106 8.38 5.25 11.60
N ARG A 107 7.35 5.56 12.38
CA ARG A 107 6.24 6.41 11.96
C ARG A 107 6.71 7.80 11.53
N GLY A 108 6.13 8.29 10.44
CA GLY A 108 6.39 9.62 9.91
C GLY A 108 6.12 10.73 10.93
N ARG A 109 7.15 11.54 11.21
CA ARG A 109 7.09 12.70 12.09
C ARG A 109 8.15 13.74 11.73
N PRO A 110 7.94 15.02 12.07
CA PRO A 110 8.96 16.04 11.90
C PRO A 110 10.25 15.68 12.64
N GLY A 111 11.40 15.91 12.00
CA GLY A 111 12.70 15.73 12.61
C GLY A 111 13.15 14.29 12.84
N LEU A 112 12.41 13.27 12.36
CA LEU A 112 12.91 11.90 12.41
C LEU A 112 14.22 11.82 11.66
N GLN A 113 15.27 11.36 12.36
CA GLN A 113 16.56 11.10 11.76
C GLN A 113 16.60 9.69 11.16
N LYS A 114 17.44 9.54 10.15
CA LYS A 114 17.75 8.22 9.60
C LYS A 114 18.40 7.35 10.71
N PRO A 115 18.01 6.06 10.83
CA PRO A 115 18.64 5.16 11.80
C PRO A 115 20.15 5.13 11.62
N GLU A 116 20.90 5.17 12.73
CA GLU A 116 22.36 5.02 12.71
C GLU A 116 22.75 3.61 12.21
N HIS A 117 24.00 3.46 11.75
CA HIS A 117 24.44 2.22 11.09
C HIS A 117 24.14 0.95 11.90
N ALA A 118 24.45 0.94 13.19
CA ALA A 118 24.22 -0.24 14.04
C ALA A 118 22.71 -0.56 14.21
N GLU A 119 21.87 0.46 14.32
CA GLU A 119 20.43 0.31 14.42
C GLU A 119 19.84 -0.14 13.08
N ALA A 120 20.29 0.48 11.98
CA ALA A 120 19.88 0.10 10.61
C ALA A 120 20.24 -1.36 10.32
N ASP A 121 21.42 -1.83 10.70
CA ASP A 121 21.85 -3.21 10.54
C ASP A 121 20.95 -4.19 11.32
N GLY A 122 20.51 -3.81 12.51
CA GLY A 122 19.55 -4.59 13.29
C GLY A 122 18.20 -4.77 12.56
N TYR A 123 17.64 -3.70 11.99
CA TYR A 123 16.42 -3.75 11.17
C TYR A 123 16.64 -4.61 9.92
N ILE A 124 17.75 -4.40 9.20
CA ILE A 124 18.10 -5.14 7.99
C ILE A 124 18.18 -6.64 8.27
N GLU A 125 18.79 -7.05 9.37
CA GLU A 125 18.93 -8.45 9.72
C GLU A 125 17.57 -9.09 10.09
N CYS A 126 16.73 -8.38 10.85
CA CYS A 126 15.38 -8.84 11.15
C CYS A 126 14.53 -9.02 9.87
N ILE A 127 14.62 -8.07 8.93
CA ILE A 127 13.91 -8.15 7.64
C ILE A 127 14.46 -9.33 6.82
N ARG A 128 15.78 -9.44 6.68
CA ARG A 128 16.44 -10.53 5.94
C ARG A 128 16.03 -11.90 6.49
N SER A 129 16.04 -12.06 7.81
CA SER A 129 15.60 -13.28 8.47
C SER A 129 14.13 -13.61 8.19
N ALA A 130 13.25 -12.62 8.18
CA ALA A 130 11.83 -12.80 7.87
C ALA A 130 11.57 -13.21 6.42
N LEU A 131 12.43 -12.76 5.51
CA LEU A 131 12.30 -13.05 4.07
C LEU A 131 12.96 -14.37 3.69
N ASN A 132 13.79 -14.94 4.56
CA ASN A 132 14.44 -16.22 4.31
C ASN A 132 13.39 -17.34 4.14
N GLY A 133 13.41 -17.98 2.96
CA GLY A 133 12.44 -19.01 2.58
C GLY A 133 11.01 -18.48 2.32
N SER A 134 10.82 -17.18 2.24
CA SER A 134 9.54 -16.59 1.80
C SER A 134 9.50 -16.56 0.28
N PRO A 135 8.54 -17.20 -0.39
CA PRO A 135 8.43 -17.15 -1.83
C PRO A 135 7.99 -15.76 -2.30
N PRO A 136 8.24 -15.40 -3.58
CA PRO A 136 7.56 -14.30 -4.23
C PRO A 136 6.05 -14.44 -4.11
N PHE A 137 5.32 -13.33 -4.03
CA PHE A 137 3.87 -13.34 -3.88
C PHE A 137 3.20 -12.40 -4.88
N ARG A 138 1.95 -12.71 -5.20
CA ARG A 138 1.15 -11.88 -6.11
C ARG A 138 0.39 -10.82 -5.35
N VAL A 139 0.21 -9.68 -6.03
CA VAL A 139 -0.71 -8.62 -5.64
C VAL A 139 -1.58 -8.27 -6.83
N LEU A 140 -2.91 -8.21 -6.61
CA LEU A 140 -3.90 -7.70 -7.55
C LEU A 140 -4.27 -6.28 -7.13
N PHE A 141 -4.23 -5.33 -8.05
CA PHE A 141 -4.73 -3.98 -7.86
C PHE A 141 -6.08 -3.82 -8.57
N ARG A 142 -7.14 -3.67 -7.77
CA ARG A 142 -8.51 -3.58 -8.27
C ARG A 142 -9.35 -2.64 -7.40
N GLY A 143 -9.97 -1.68 -8.05
CA GLY A 143 -10.82 -0.70 -7.38
C GLY A 143 -10.05 0.45 -6.74
N VAL A 144 -10.80 1.50 -6.45
CA VAL A 144 -10.32 2.66 -5.71
C VAL A 144 -11.17 2.92 -4.49
N THR A 145 -10.56 3.45 -3.45
CA THR A 145 -11.25 4.03 -2.31
C THR A 145 -10.69 5.43 -2.03
N VAL A 146 -11.42 6.23 -1.30
CA VAL A 146 -11.02 7.60 -0.98
C VAL A 146 -11.07 7.76 0.53
N SER A 147 -9.95 8.21 1.11
CA SER A 147 -9.88 8.68 2.49
C SER A 147 -10.12 10.19 2.55
N ASP A 148 -10.21 10.74 3.75
CA ASP A 148 -10.40 12.18 3.97
C ASP A 148 -9.41 13.07 3.18
N SER A 149 -8.19 12.59 2.91
CA SER A 149 -7.08 13.37 2.35
C SER A 149 -6.40 12.74 1.14
N ALA A 150 -6.84 11.55 0.68
CA ALA A 150 -6.13 10.83 -0.37
C ALA A 150 -7.02 9.88 -1.18
N LEU A 151 -6.64 9.69 -2.46
CA LEU A 151 -7.16 8.63 -3.32
C LEU A 151 -6.23 7.42 -3.26
N LEU A 152 -6.81 6.24 -3.04
CA LEU A 152 -6.11 4.98 -2.84
C LEU A 152 -6.55 3.96 -3.89
N VAL A 153 -5.59 3.26 -4.52
CA VAL A 153 -5.87 2.05 -5.29
C VAL A 153 -5.81 0.85 -4.37
N CYS A 154 -6.87 0.04 -4.36
CA CYS A 154 -7.01 -1.11 -3.48
C CYS A 154 -6.16 -2.28 -3.99
N GLY A 155 -5.44 -2.93 -3.08
CA GLY A 155 -4.61 -4.09 -3.37
C GLY A 155 -5.04 -5.32 -2.57
N TYR A 156 -4.92 -6.48 -3.22
CA TYR A 156 -5.24 -7.80 -2.67
C TYR A 156 -4.03 -8.71 -2.87
N TYR A 157 -3.62 -9.43 -1.84
CA TYR A 157 -2.35 -10.14 -1.80
C TYR A 157 -2.48 -11.59 -1.36
N GLU A 158 -1.46 -12.38 -1.67
CA GLU A 158 -1.32 -13.77 -1.23
C GLU A 158 -0.76 -13.87 0.19
N GLU A 159 -0.92 -15.03 0.82
CA GLU A 159 -0.55 -15.32 2.20
C GLU A 159 0.92 -14.97 2.58
N PRO A 160 1.95 -15.15 1.73
CA PRO A 160 3.33 -14.86 2.13
C PRO A 160 3.55 -13.46 2.70
N LEU A 161 2.81 -12.44 2.23
CA LEU A 161 2.91 -11.08 2.78
C LEU A 161 2.48 -11.01 4.26
N VAL A 162 1.48 -11.79 4.66
CA VAL A 162 1.04 -11.87 6.06
C VAL A 162 2.15 -12.45 6.94
N ARG A 163 2.73 -13.56 6.47
CA ARG A 163 3.83 -14.21 7.20
C ARG A 163 5.03 -13.29 7.34
N ILE A 164 5.43 -12.61 6.27
CA ILE A 164 6.51 -11.63 6.28
C ILE A 164 6.26 -10.57 7.36
N ARG A 165 5.10 -9.93 7.35
CA ARG A 165 4.72 -8.91 8.35
C ARG A 165 4.77 -9.47 9.78
N HIS A 166 4.22 -10.65 10.00
CA HIS A 166 4.20 -11.29 11.32
C HIS A 166 5.61 -11.61 11.83
N VAL A 167 6.47 -12.17 10.97
CA VAL A 167 7.84 -12.55 11.35
C VAL A 167 8.69 -11.32 11.63
N ILE A 168 8.55 -10.25 10.82
CA ILE A 168 9.28 -8.99 11.07
C ILE A 168 8.86 -8.40 12.42
N ARG A 169 7.55 -8.24 12.69
CA ARG A 169 7.06 -7.73 13.99
C ARG A 169 7.60 -8.52 15.17
N SER A 170 7.59 -9.85 15.05
CA SER A 170 8.12 -10.75 16.08
C SER A 170 9.63 -10.60 16.24
N GLY A 171 10.37 -10.50 15.12
CA GLY A 171 11.82 -10.34 15.11
C GLY A 171 12.25 -9.03 15.75
N LEU A 172 11.66 -7.90 15.35
CA LEU A 172 11.94 -6.58 15.90
C LEU A 172 11.69 -6.54 17.41
N ARG A 173 10.55 -7.09 17.87
CA ARG A 173 10.24 -7.18 19.31
C ARG A 173 11.28 -7.99 20.07
N LYS A 174 11.72 -9.14 19.54
CA LYS A 174 12.75 -9.98 20.17
C LYS A 174 14.12 -9.31 20.21
N ALA A 175 14.43 -8.52 19.19
CA ALA A 175 15.68 -7.77 19.10
C ALA A 175 15.67 -6.47 19.95
N GLY A 176 14.52 -6.11 20.56
CA GLY A 176 14.36 -4.84 21.28
C GLY A 176 14.38 -3.61 20.38
N LEU A 177 14.16 -3.79 19.06
CA LEU A 177 14.10 -2.70 18.10
C LEU A 177 12.70 -2.07 18.07
N LEU A 178 12.69 -0.76 17.91
CA LEU A 178 11.46 0.02 17.90
C LEU A 178 10.61 -0.32 16.66
N LEU A 179 9.30 -0.47 16.86
CA LEU A 179 8.30 -0.56 15.81
C LEU A 179 7.15 0.38 16.15
N GLU A 180 6.96 1.40 15.33
CA GLU A 180 5.98 2.47 15.56
C GLU A 180 4.80 2.43 14.58
N GLU A 181 4.24 1.26 14.31
CA GLU A 181 3.02 1.19 13.51
C GLU A 181 1.89 1.98 14.18
N ARG A 182 1.23 2.85 13.40
CA ARG A 182 0.03 3.55 13.88
C ARG A 182 -1.12 2.59 14.21
N TYR A 183 -1.21 1.51 13.46
CA TYR A 183 -2.13 0.38 13.60
C TYR A 183 -1.48 -0.83 12.94
N GLU A 184 -1.89 -2.01 13.31
CA GLU A 184 -1.36 -3.22 12.67
C GLU A 184 -1.65 -3.22 11.16
N THR A 185 -0.61 -2.97 10.36
CA THR A 185 -0.72 -2.87 8.89
C THR A 185 -1.12 -4.21 8.30
N TYR A 186 -2.30 -4.28 7.71
CA TYR A 186 -2.74 -5.43 6.90
C TYR A 186 -3.26 -5.03 5.52
N SER A 187 -3.50 -3.74 5.27
CA SER A 187 -3.86 -3.23 3.93
C SER A 187 -2.74 -3.39 2.91
N CYS A 188 -3.08 -3.23 1.63
CA CYS A 188 -2.12 -3.31 0.52
C CYS A 188 -2.49 -2.27 -0.56
N HIS A 189 -2.71 -1.03 -0.13
CA HIS A 189 -3.12 0.03 -1.05
C HIS A 189 -1.92 0.82 -1.57
N ILE A 190 -2.14 1.47 -2.72
CA ILE A 190 -1.25 2.50 -3.25
C ILE A 190 -1.92 3.84 -3.03
N THR A 191 -1.25 4.78 -2.38
CA THR A 191 -1.67 6.19 -2.39
C THR A 191 -1.28 6.78 -3.74
N VAL A 192 -2.27 7.27 -4.50
CA VAL A 192 -2.04 7.72 -5.88
C VAL A 192 -2.27 9.21 -6.08
N ALA A 193 -3.05 9.83 -5.19
CA ALA A 193 -3.25 11.28 -5.20
C ALA A 193 -3.63 11.81 -3.80
N ARG A 194 -3.40 13.12 -3.59
CA ARG A 194 -3.79 13.85 -2.38
C ARG A 194 -4.41 15.20 -2.74
N PHE A 195 -5.09 15.79 -1.78
CA PHE A 195 -5.77 17.08 -1.92
C PHE A 195 -4.93 18.20 -1.31
N PRO A 196 -4.23 19.03 -2.12
CA PRO A 196 -3.54 20.23 -1.61
C PRO A 196 -4.54 21.31 -1.19
N VAL A 197 -5.71 21.31 -1.84
CA VAL A 197 -6.82 22.23 -1.60
C VAL A 197 -8.12 21.47 -1.50
N ARG A 198 -9.18 22.13 -1.04
CA ARG A 198 -10.52 21.53 -1.00
C ARG A 198 -10.99 21.17 -2.41
N ILE A 199 -11.65 20.02 -2.53
CA ILE A 199 -12.30 19.58 -3.76
C ILE A 199 -13.44 20.54 -4.07
N THR A 200 -13.43 21.15 -5.26
CA THR A 200 -14.40 22.17 -5.67
C THR A 200 -15.78 21.59 -5.96
N ASP A 201 -15.85 20.41 -6.57
CA ASP A 201 -17.09 19.65 -6.79
C ASP A 201 -16.98 18.26 -6.18
N PRO A 202 -17.23 18.13 -4.87
CA PRO A 202 -17.11 16.84 -4.18
C PRO A 202 -18.07 15.79 -4.70
N LYS A 203 -19.26 16.18 -5.17
CA LYS A 203 -20.27 15.22 -5.68
C LYS A 203 -19.83 14.62 -7.01
N ALA A 204 -19.35 15.45 -7.93
CA ALA A 204 -18.82 14.98 -9.20
C ALA A 204 -17.56 14.13 -9.00
N PHE A 205 -16.66 14.54 -8.09
CA PHE A 205 -15.47 13.77 -7.74
C PHE A 205 -15.83 12.39 -7.19
N LEU A 206 -16.74 12.30 -6.21
CA LEU A 206 -17.19 11.02 -5.65
C LEU A 206 -17.90 10.14 -6.69
N ALA A 207 -18.75 10.71 -7.54
CA ALA A 207 -19.41 9.98 -8.61
C ALA A 207 -18.40 9.40 -9.62
N LEU A 208 -17.30 10.13 -9.90
CA LEU A 208 -16.25 9.65 -10.78
C LEU A 208 -15.43 8.55 -10.12
N THR A 209 -15.06 8.69 -8.83
CA THR A 209 -14.34 7.62 -8.11
C THR A 209 -15.16 6.35 -8.01
N GLU A 210 -16.50 6.45 -7.89
CA GLU A 210 -17.41 5.31 -7.88
C GLU A 210 -17.36 4.50 -9.20
N ARG A 211 -17.14 5.15 -10.34
CA ARG A 211 -16.96 4.47 -11.65
C ARG A 211 -15.72 3.58 -11.68
N TYR A 212 -14.73 3.86 -10.83
CA TYR A 212 -13.49 3.09 -10.70
C TYR A 212 -13.51 2.09 -9.55
N ARG A 213 -14.65 1.94 -8.85
CA ARG A 213 -14.78 1.07 -7.68
C ARG A 213 -14.35 -0.38 -7.96
N GLU A 214 -14.55 -0.85 -9.18
CA GLU A 214 -14.23 -2.21 -9.62
C GLU A 214 -13.18 -2.24 -10.74
N ALA A 215 -12.55 -1.10 -11.05
CA ALA A 215 -11.57 -1.01 -12.14
C ALA A 215 -10.37 -1.92 -11.88
N ASN A 216 -9.97 -2.68 -12.90
CA ASN A 216 -8.84 -3.60 -12.80
C ASN A 216 -7.57 -2.92 -13.33
N PHE A 217 -6.63 -2.61 -12.44
CA PHE A 217 -5.33 -2.03 -12.77
C PHE A 217 -4.27 -3.10 -13.10
N GLY A 218 -4.53 -4.37 -12.81
CA GLY A 218 -3.65 -5.50 -13.10
C GLY A 218 -3.09 -6.17 -11.85
N SER A 219 -2.27 -7.18 -12.08
CA SER A 219 -1.59 -7.92 -11.01
C SER A 219 -0.11 -8.05 -11.31
N CYS A 220 0.70 -8.14 -10.28
CA CYS A 220 2.14 -8.37 -10.39
C CYS A 220 2.64 -9.37 -9.36
N VAL A 221 3.82 -9.93 -9.62
CA VAL A 221 4.55 -10.76 -8.67
C VAL A 221 5.61 -9.89 -8.01
N ILE A 222 5.55 -9.79 -6.69
CA ILE A 222 6.53 -9.07 -5.89
C ILE A 222 7.72 -9.99 -5.62
N ARG A 223 8.89 -9.53 -6.04
CA ARG A 223 10.19 -10.23 -5.92
C ARG A 223 11.22 -9.44 -5.14
N GLU A 224 10.97 -8.17 -4.90
CA GLU A 224 11.87 -7.27 -4.18
C GLU A 224 11.10 -6.39 -3.22
N LEU A 225 11.70 -6.15 -2.04
CA LEU A 225 11.25 -5.18 -1.07
C LEU A 225 12.37 -4.17 -0.80
N GLU A 226 11.99 -2.94 -0.50
CA GLU A 226 12.90 -1.86 -0.16
C GLU A 226 12.70 -1.41 1.30
N TYR A 227 13.77 -1.33 2.06
CA TYR A 227 13.83 -0.66 3.35
C TYR A 227 14.28 0.78 3.11
N THR A 228 13.37 1.75 3.30
CA THR A 228 13.52 3.10 2.78
C THR A 228 13.28 4.13 3.88
N TYR A 229 14.18 5.11 3.99
CA TYR A 229 14.00 6.35 4.70
C TYR A 229 13.46 7.40 3.72
N HIS A 230 12.27 7.96 3.98
CA HIS A 230 11.61 8.83 3.01
C HIS A 230 10.70 9.85 3.67
N ASN A 231 10.40 10.95 2.95
CA ASN A 231 9.41 11.91 3.40
C ASN A 231 7.97 11.37 3.20
N TRP A 232 7.00 12.11 3.71
CA TRP A 232 5.58 11.72 3.70
C TRP A 232 5.03 11.35 2.32
N TYR A 233 5.58 11.94 1.24
CA TYR A 233 5.12 11.73 -0.13
C TYR A 233 6.04 10.80 -0.94
N ASP A 234 7.09 10.26 -0.34
CA ASP A 234 8.12 9.46 -1.02
C ASP A 234 8.85 10.22 -2.16
N SER A 235 8.72 11.55 -2.19
CA SER A 235 9.41 12.40 -3.18
C SER A 235 10.88 12.65 -2.83
N ARG A 236 11.24 12.59 -1.54
CA ARG A 236 12.61 12.57 -1.01
C ARG A 236 12.83 11.26 -0.31
N LYS A 237 13.72 10.43 -0.83
CA LYS A 237 13.94 9.07 -0.33
C LYS A 237 15.37 8.61 -0.47
N GLU A 238 15.77 7.75 0.45
CA GLU A 238 17.02 7.00 0.45
C GLU A 238 16.69 5.54 0.73
N THR A 239 17.01 4.65 -0.23
CA THR A 239 16.87 3.21 -0.02
C THR A 239 18.04 2.73 0.84
N LEU A 240 17.75 2.30 2.06
CA LEU A 240 18.75 1.83 3.02
C LEU A 240 19.18 0.38 2.73
N SER A 241 18.25 -0.43 2.22
CA SER A 241 18.54 -1.81 1.77
C SER A 241 17.49 -2.32 0.80
N ARG A 242 17.89 -3.28 -0.04
CA ARG A 242 16.99 -4.04 -0.93
C ARG A 242 17.06 -5.52 -0.62
N PHE A 243 15.94 -6.19 -0.72
CA PHE A 243 15.80 -7.61 -0.39
C PHE A 243 15.08 -8.33 -1.54
N CYS A 244 15.77 -9.28 -2.17
CA CYS A 244 15.16 -10.17 -3.14
C CYS A 244 14.49 -11.35 -2.41
N LEU A 245 13.25 -11.66 -2.80
CA LEU A 245 12.58 -12.88 -2.39
C LEU A 245 13.14 -14.06 -3.20
N PRO A 246 13.50 -15.17 -2.56
CA PRO A 246 14.07 -16.33 -3.26
C PRO A 246 13.06 -16.92 -4.27
N SER A 247 13.60 -17.38 -5.40
CA SER A 247 12.82 -18.00 -6.49
C SER A 247 12.30 -19.36 -6.10
#